data_2a541e1d3434e5b4a5e471e8cd7e9d04
#
_entry.id   2a541e1d3434e5b4a5e471e8cd7e9d04
#
_cell.length_a   1.000
_cell.length_b   1.000
_cell.length_c   1.000
_cell.angle_alpha   90.00
_cell.angle_beta   90.00
_cell.angle_gamma   90.00
#
_symmetry.space_group_name_H-M   'P 1'
#
loop_
_entity.id
_entity.type
_entity.pdbx_description
1 polymer ?
#
loop_
_entity_poly.entity_id
_entity_poly.type
_entity_poly.pdbx_seq_one_letter_code
_entity_poly.pdbx_strand_id
1 'polypeptide(L)'
;MRHHLLLITLLFLAYSSYGQEQADSTLTTEEIQFRDSIAAINTNNERLQLIQETYNAASSAFAESNFSKSITLFDEVIVMDSSNSAAYYNKGLAQKETKAYALAIETLEQAFVLDTTNFDALFQQAKCYTNNKESQKAVIAYDRLLLADPSFAEAAYDKGVIFYLEKDYQQAIAAYTQAINIDPNYAYALNDRGSCYRALEDYDKAIADYLQATKQGDQAFLFNNLASAYRKSGNKEQAIRYYSKAIAVDPSYEMAYNNRGTVYFESEDYDAALKDFKAAIDLNSNYAMALCNRAAVYHLQEHYTGALADLQLAVKLQPNNATALLNRGITREMLRDVDGACQDWQKAYDLGLEKGNEYYINNCE
;
A
#
# COMPACT_ATOMS: atom_id res chain seq x y z
N MET A 1 18.44 56.03 -17.61
CA MET A 1 18.22 55.29 -16.36
C MET A 1 18.52 56.09 -15.07
N ARG A 2 19.65 56.80 -14.93
CA ARG A 2 19.94 57.58 -13.70
C ARG A 2 18.98 58.75 -13.44
N HIS A 3 18.47 59.42 -14.48
CA HIS A 3 17.52 60.56 -14.33
C HIS A 3 16.11 60.11 -13.89
N HIS A 4 15.67 58.87 -14.25
CA HIS A 4 14.37 58.37 -13.82
C HIS A 4 14.37 57.90 -12.36
N LEU A 5 15.50 57.37 -11.83
CA LEU A 5 15.61 56.99 -10.42
C LEU A 5 15.59 58.23 -9.48
N LEU A 6 16.17 59.37 -9.91
CA LEU A 6 16.15 60.58 -9.10
C LEU A 6 14.75 61.22 -9.04
N LEU A 7 13.95 61.11 -10.12
CA LEU A 7 12.56 61.59 -10.11
C LEU A 7 11.68 60.76 -9.16
N ILE A 8 11.89 59.44 -9.14
CA ILE A 8 11.14 58.54 -8.26
C ILE A 8 11.42 58.82 -6.76
N THR A 9 12.68 59.07 -6.40
CA THR A 9 13.04 59.38 -5.00
C THR A 9 12.55 60.76 -4.56
N LEU A 10 12.51 61.75 -5.43
CA LEU A 10 11.97 63.08 -5.14
C LEU A 10 10.45 63.09 -4.99
N LEU A 11 9.73 62.31 -5.78
CA LEU A 11 8.27 62.10 -5.65
C LEU A 11 7.89 61.39 -4.34
N PHE A 12 8.68 60.41 -3.89
CA PHE A 12 8.45 59.74 -2.61
C PHE A 12 8.66 60.64 -1.39
N LEU A 13 9.61 61.53 -1.43
CA LEU A 13 9.90 62.50 -0.34
C LEU A 13 8.87 63.64 -0.28
N ALA A 14 8.30 64.05 -1.39
CA ALA A 14 7.22 65.03 -1.44
C ALA A 14 5.89 64.51 -0.93
N TYR A 15 5.66 63.18 -1.07
CA TYR A 15 4.40 62.55 -0.66
C TYR A 15 4.27 62.35 0.87
N SER A 16 5.38 62.33 1.61
CA SER A 16 5.39 62.14 3.06
C SER A 16 5.14 63.40 3.87
N SER A 17 5.15 64.58 3.26
CA SER A 17 5.11 65.87 3.99
C SER A 17 3.91 66.78 3.69
N TYR A 18 3.06 66.48 2.69
CA TYR A 18 1.83 67.26 2.39
C TYR A 18 0.65 66.34 2.09
N GLY A 19 -0.51 66.67 2.64
CA GLY A 19 -1.73 65.88 2.50
C GLY A 19 -2.10 65.59 1.04
N GLN A 20 -2.62 64.42 0.82
CA GLN A 20 -2.92 63.75 -0.44
C GLN A 20 -3.71 64.61 -1.46
N GLU A 21 -4.62 65.46 -1.01
CA GLU A 21 -5.48 66.31 -1.86
C GLU A 21 -4.77 67.49 -2.51
N GLN A 22 -3.66 68.00 -1.97
CA GLN A 22 -2.92 69.12 -2.56
C GLN A 22 -1.84 68.72 -3.56
N ALA A 23 -1.36 67.46 -3.50
CA ALA A 23 -0.34 66.96 -4.40
C ALA A 23 -0.88 66.65 -5.80
N ASP A 24 -2.15 66.22 -5.89
CA ASP A 24 -2.76 65.84 -7.19
C ASP A 24 -3.05 67.02 -8.11
N SER A 25 -3.17 68.26 -7.57
CA SER A 25 -3.49 69.47 -8.39
C SER A 25 -2.30 70.00 -9.18
N THR A 26 -1.11 69.47 -9.01
CA THR A 26 0.13 69.92 -9.66
C THR A 26 0.74 68.95 -10.66
N LEU A 27 0.21 67.72 -10.71
CA LEU A 27 0.72 66.67 -11.61
C LEU A 27 0.07 66.74 -12.99
N THR A 28 0.84 66.48 -14.02
CA THR A 28 0.34 66.31 -15.39
C THR A 28 -0.43 64.99 -15.51
N THR A 29 -1.30 64.88 -16.51
CA THR A 29 -2.06 63.66 -16.79
C THR A 29 -1.13 62.44 -16.99
N GLU A 30 0.03 62.60 -17.59
CA GLU A 30 1.03 61.54 -17.79
C GLU A 30 1.68 61.11 -16.48
N GLU A 31 1.97 62.07 -15.57
CA GLU A 31 2.52 61.77 -14.24
C GLU A 31 1.52 61.06 -13.36
N ILE A 32 0.22 61.38 -13.44
CA ILE A 32 -0.86 60.69 -12.75
C ILE A 32 -0.97 59.26 -13.27
N GLN A 33 -1.00 59.04 -14.59
CA GLN A 33 -1.06 57.70 -15.20
C GLN A 33 0.16 56.86 -14.82
N PHE A 34 1.36 57.45 -14.79
CA PHE A 34 2.58 56.77 -14.38
C PHE A 34 2.52 56.37 -12.90
N ARG A 35 2.11 57.26 -12.00
CA ARG A 35 1.92 56.96 -10.57
C ARG A 35 0.92 55.81 -10.35
N ASP A 36 -0.22 55.88 -11.03
CA ASP A 36 -1.28 54.86 -10.89
C ASP A 36 -0.80 53.52 -11.44
N SER A 37 0.00 53.49 -12.49
CA SER A 37 0.63 52.27 -12.99
C SER A 37 1.63 51.66 -12.00
N ILE A 38 2.44 52.47 -11.35
CA ILE A 38 3.38 52.04 -10.29
C ILE A 38 2.63 51.55 -9.08
N ALA A 39 1.56 52.22 -8.65
CA ALA A 39 0.72 51.78 -7.55
C ALA A 39 0.06 50.40 -7.85
N ALA A 40 -0.45 50.23 -9.08
CA ALA A 40 -1.02 48.95 -9.51
C ALA A 40 0.03 47.83 -9.54
N ILE A 41 1.26 48.09 -10.01
CA ILE A 41 2.37 47.16 -9.99
C ILE A 41 2.73 46.76 -8.55
N ASN A 42 2.85 47.74 -7.64
CA ASN A 42 3.17 47.48 -6.24
C ASN A 42 2.09 46.62 -5.55
N THR A 43 0.81 46.98 -5.74
CA THR A 43 -0.31 46.20 -5.24
C THR A 43 -0.30 44.76 -5.76
N ASN A 44 0.02 44.56 -7.04
CA ASN A 44 0.14 43.24 -7.62
C ASN A 44 1.33 42.46 -7.04
N ASN A 45 2.49 43.12 -6.83
CA ASN A 45 3.67 42.50 -6.22
C ASN A 45 3.40 42.10 -4.77
N GLU A 46 2.73 42.93 -3.97
CA GLU A 46 2.32 42.62 -2.61
C GLU A 46 1.38 41.40 -2.57
N ARG A 47 0.41 41.35 -3.50
CA ARG A 47 -0.48 40.18 -3.65
C ARG A 47 0.29 38.91 -4.00
N LEU A 48 1.22 38.96 -4.97
CA LEU A 48 2.02 37.79 -5.34
C LEU A 48 2.93 37.33 -4.21
N GLN A 49 3.49 38.22 -3.43
CA GLN A 49 4.27 37.91 -2.24
C GLN A 49 3.40 37.23 -1.19
N LEU A 50 2.20 37.73 -0.90
CA LEU A 50 1.27 37.13 0.05
C LEU A 50 0.85 35.72 -0.38
N ILE A 51 0.55 35.50 -1.67
CA ILE A 51 0.26 34.19 -2.23
C ILE A 51 1.42 33.22 -1.94
N GLN A 52 2.67 33.64 -2.22
CA GLN A 52 3.84 32.78 -2.01
C GLN A 52 4.10 32.48 -0.52
N GLU A 53 3.94 33.47 0.35
CA GLU A 53 4.09 33.30 1.81
C GLU A 53 3.04 32.34 2.36
N THR A 54 1.77 32.51 1.94
CA THR A 54 0.66 31.62 2.36
C THR A 54 0.86 30.20 1.82
N TYR A 55 1.29 30.05 0.57
CA TYR A 55 1.61 28.75 -0.03
C TYR A 55 2.74 28.04 0.73
N ASN A 56 3.81 28.76 1.09
CA ASN A 56 4.91 28.21 1.86
C ASN A 56 4.46 27.78 3.28
N ALA A 57 3.61 28.59 3.92
CA ALA A 57 3.03 28.26 5.22
C ALA A 57 2.11 27.01 5.15
N ALA A 58 1.33 26.88 4.06
CA ALA A 58 0.51 25.70 3.79
C ALA A 58 1.36 24.43 3.61
N SER A 59 2.45 24.55 2.85
CA SER A 59 3.39 23.45 2.61
C SER A 59 4.14 23.03 3.87
N SER A 60 4.51 24.00 4.72
CA SER A 60 5.11 23.72 6.04
C SER A 60 4.13 23.00 6.96
N ALA A 61 2.87 23.44 6.99
CA ALA A 61 1.82 22.77 7.77
C ALA A 61 1.59 21.32 7.28
N PHE A 62 1.69 21.08 5.97
CA PHE A 62 1.62 19.72 5.42
C PHE A 62 2.80 18.86 5.90
N ALA A 63 4.02 19.37 5.83
CA ALA A 63 5.23 18.68 6.28
C ALA A 63 5.20 18.34 7.78
N GLU A 64 4.57 19.21 8.58
CA GLU A 64 4.32 19.00 10.01
C GLU A 64 3.14 18.05 10.29
N SER A 65 2.54 17.45 9.25
CA SER A 65 1.33 16.63 9.33
C SER A 65 0.09 17.35 9.88
N ASN A 66 0.09 18.69 9.88
CA ASN A 66 -1.06 19.51 10.25
C ASN A 66 -1.95 19.74 9.02
N PHE A 67 -2.55 18.66 8.54
CA PHE A 67 -3.29 18.66 7.27
C PHE A 67 -4.50 19.60 7.28
N SER A 68 -5.20 19.75 8.41
CA SER A 68 -6.34 20.68 8.51
C SER A 68 -5.92 22.12 8.29
N LYS A 69 -4.81 22.55 8.91
CA LYS A 69 -4.25 23.89 8.72
C LYS A 69 -3.76 24.07 7.26
N SER A 70 -3.09 23.04 6.73
CA SER A 70 -2.61 23.05 5.35
C SER A 70 -3.76 23.24 4.36
N ILE A 71 -4.88 22.52 4.50
CA ILE A 71 -6.08 22.67 3.67
C ILE A 71 -6.60 24.11 3.71
N THR A 72 -6.75 24.69 4.91
CA THR A 72 -7.24 26.07 5.08
C THR A 72 -6.33 27.07 4.37
N LEU A 73 -5.01 26.94 4.53
CA LEU A 73 -4.06 27.87 3.91
C LEU A 73 -4.00 27.70 2.37
N PHE A 74 -4.14 26.48 1.83
CA PHE A 74 -4.28 26.30 0.39
C PHE A 74 -5.60 26.84 -0.13
N ASP A 75 -6.69 26.81 0.64
CA ASP A 75 -7.93 27.50 0.29
C ASP A 75 -7.72 29.02 0.17
N GLU A 76 -6.98 29.62 1.10
CA GLU A 76 -6.62 31.05 1.01
C GLU A 76 -5.81 31.36 -0.26
N VAL A 77 -4.82 30.50 -0.60
CA VAL A 77 -4.06 30.64 -1.86
C VAL A 77 -5.00 30.58 -3.07
N ILE A 78 -5.91 29.60 -3.11
CA ILE A 78 -6.87 29.40 -4.21
C ILE A 78 -7.83 30.59 -4.33
N VAL A 79 -8.25 31.19 -3.22
CA VAL A 79 -9.07 32.41 -3.23
C VAL A 79 -8.31 33.59 -3.82
N MET A 80 -7.02 33.72 -3.51
CA MET A 80 -6.17 34.78 -4.07
C MET A 80 -5.78 34.51 -5.52
N ASP A 81 -5.56 33.24 -5.90
CA ASP A 81 -5.18 32.80 -7.24
C ASP A 81 -5.88 31.49 -7.60
N SER A 82 -7.04 31.58 -8.21
CA SER A 82 -7.86 30.43 -8.61
C SER A 82 -7.26 29.62 -9.78
N SER A 83 -6.16 30.08 -10.39
CA SER A 83 -5.43 29.37 -11.45
C SER A 83 -4.21 28.59 -10.92
N ASN A 84 -3.96 28.61 -9.62
CA ASN A 84 -2.82 27.96 -8.99
C ASN A 84 -3.00 26.43 -8.90
N SER A 85 -2.68 25.73 -9.97
CA SER A 85 -2.73 24.28 -10.06
C SER A 85 -2.00 23.57 -8.91
N ALA A 86 -0.82 24.08 -8.52
CA ALA A 86 -0.03 23.51 -7.43
C ALA A 86 -0.74 23.60 -6.06
N ALA A 87 -1.50 24.68 -5.82
CA ALA A 87 -2.29 24.81 -4.59
C ALA A 87 -3.44 23.78 -4.55
N TYR A 88 -4.15 23.59 -5.67
CA TYR A 88 -5.16 22.52 -5.77
C TYR A 88 -4.55 21.14 -5.57
N TYR A 89 -3.42 20.85 -6.21
CA TYR A 89 -2.73 19.55 -6.06
C TYR A 89 -2.37 19.27 -4.61
N ASN A 90 -1.68 20.19 -3.95
CA ASN A 90 -1.25 20.00 -2.56
C ASN A 90 -2.42 19.98 -1.56
N LYS A 91 -3.48 20.77 -1.81
CA LYS A 91 -4.75 20.67 -1.06
C LYS A 91 -5.35 19.27 -1.19
N GLY A 92 -5.41 18.73 -2.41
CA GLY A 92 -5.91 17.38 -2.68
C GLY A 92 -5.09 16.31 -1.95
N LEU A 93 -3.76 16.46 -1.90
CA LEU A 93 -2.91 15.57 -1.09
C LEU A 93 -3.23 15.67 0.41
N ALA A 94 -3.39 16.89 0.94
CA ALA A 94 -3.75 17.08 2.36
C ALA A 94 -5.13 16.48 2.69
N GLN A 95 -6.11 16.61 1.79
CA GLN A 95 -7.41 15.98 1.92
C GLN A 95 -7.33 14.44 1.89
N LYS A 96 -6.46 13.88 1.05
CA LYS A 96 -6.19 12.43 1.01
C LYS A 96 -5.65 11.94 2.34
N GLU A 97 -4.69 12.64 2.95
CA GLU A 97 -4.12 12.27 4.25
C GLU A 97 -5.16 12.32 5.38
N THR A 98 -6.14 13.23 5.31
CA THR A 98 -7.29 13.25 6.23
C THR A 98 -8.39 12.24 5.89
N LYS A 99 -8.17 11.41 4.87
CA LYS A 99 -9.14 10.44 4.32
C LYS A 99 -10.42 11.08 3.75
N ALA A 100 -10.40 12.36 3.45
CA ALA A 100 -11.48 13.08 2.80
C ALA A 100 -11.45 12.80 1.27
N TYR A 101 -11.52 11.51 0.90
CA TYR A 101 -11.24 11.06 -0.48
C TYR A 101 -12.16 11.69 -1.53
N ALA A 102 -13.45 11.86 -1.23
CA ALA A 102 -14.38 12.48 -2.17
C ALA A 102 -13.99 13.92 -2.52
N LEU A 103 -13.60 14.73 -1.51
CA LEU A 103 -13.12 16.10 -1.72
C LEU A 103 -11.76 16.11 -2.43
N ALA A 104 -10.86 15.18 -2.08
CA ALA A 104 -9.56 15.06 -2.74
C ALA A 104 -9.71 14.76 -4.23
N ILE A 105 -10.64 13.89 -4.63
CA ILE A 105 -10.92 13.55 -6.02
C ILE A 105 -11.30 14.78 -6.83
N GLU A 106 -12.23 15.61 -6.32
CA GLU A 106 -12.65 16.83 -6.98
C GLU A 106 -11.52 17.87 -7.07
N THR A 107 -10.78 18.03 -5.99
CA THR A 107 -9.68 19.00 -5.90
C THR A 107 -8.52 18.61 -6.84
N LEU A 108 -8.17 17.31 -6.91
CA LEU A 108 -7.14 16.81 -7.81
C LEU A 108 -7.55 16.87 -9.28
N GLU A 109 -8.84 16.71 -9.60
CA GLU A 109 -9.36 16.95 -10.95
C GLU A 109 -9.15 18.42 -11.36
N GLN A 110 -9.44 19.37 -10.45
CA GLN A 110 -9.18 20.80 -10.73
C GLN A 110 -7.69 21.08 -10.94
N ALA A 111 -6.81 20.46 -10.18
CA ALA A 111 -5.36 20.57 -10.37
C ALA A 111 -4.97 20.13 -11.79
N PHE A 112 -5.48 18.98 -12.26
CA PHE A 112 -5.20 18.49 -13.61
C PHE A 112 -5.84 19.34 -14.71
N VAL A 113 -7.06 19.85 -14.50
CA VAL A 113 -7.71 20.76 -15.48
C VAL A 113 -6.90 22.04 -15.67
N LEU A 114 -6.30 22.57 -14.61
CA LEU A 114 -5.46 23.78 -14.65
C LEU A 114 -4.06 23.52 -15.21
N ASP A 115 -3.53 22.32 -15.00
CA ASP A 115 -2.25 21.88 -15.55
C ASP A 115 -2.37 20.43 -16.04
N THR A 116 -2.63 20.27 -17.34
CA THR A 116 -2.82 18.98 -17.99
C THR A 116 -1.54 18.16 -18.13
N THR A 117 -0.39 18.69 -17.71
CA THR A 117 0.88 17.96 -17.63
C THR A 117 1.15 17.39 -16.24
N ASN A 118 0.32 17.73 -15.26
CA ASN A 118 0.43 17.21 -13.90
C ASN A 118 -0.22 15.80 -13.81
N PHE A 119 0.47 14.80 -14.35
CA PHE A 119 0.01 13.40 -14.33
C PHE A 119 -0.06 12.82 -12.92
N ASP A 120 0.72 13.36 -11.97
CA ASP A 120 0.64 12.99 -10.56
C ASP A 120 -0.74 13.31 -9.96
N ALA A 121 -1.39 14.39 -10.40
CA ALA A 121 -2.75 14.71 -9.95
C ALA A 121 -3.75 13.62 -10.36
N LEU A 122 -3.69 13.12 -11.59
CA LEU A 122 -4.49 11.98 -12.03
C LEU A 122 -4.17 10.70 -11.26
N PHE A 123 -2.89 10.45 -10.99
CA PHE A 123 -2.45 9.29 -10.22
C PHE A 123 -2.99 9.33 -8.79
N GLN A 124 -2.83 10.46 -8.11
CA GLN A 124 -3.37 10.61 -6.75
C GLN A 124 -4.89 10.54 -6.71
N GLN A 125 -5.57 11.05 -7.74
CA GLN A 125 -7.03 10.92 -7.89
C GLN A 125 -7.44 9.44 -7.99
N ALA A 126 -6.75 8.65 -8.82
CA ALA A 126 -7.01 7.21 -8.95
C ALA A 126 -6.78 6.48 -7.62
N LYS A 127 -5.71 6.82 -6.89
CA LYS A 127 -5.46 6.31 -5.52
C LYS A 127 -6.57 6.70 -4.54
N CYS A 128 -7.14 7.90 -4.65
CA CYS A 128 -8.28 8.30 -3.84
C CYS A 128 -9.52 7.46 -4.14
N TYR A 129 -9.83 7.15 -5.41
CA TYR A 129 -10.91 6.22 -5.76
C TYR A 129 -10.68 4.82 -5.17
N THR A 130 -9.44 4.30 -5.25
CA THR A 130 -9.07 3.00 -4.66
C THR A 130 -9.31 2.99 -3.15
N ASN A 131 -8.84 4.02 -2.44
CA ASN A 131 -8.99 4.13 -0.99
C ASN A 131 -10.46 4.33 -0.56
N ASN A 132 -11.26 4.95 -1.42
CA ASN A 132 -12.70 5.15 -1.23
C ASN A 132 -13.53 3.88 -1.59
N LYS A 133 -12.85 2.79 -1.97
CA LYS A 133 -13.46 1.50 -2.39
C LYS A 133 -14.31 1.61 -3.66
N GLU A 134 -13.99 2.54 -4.53
CA GLU A 134 -14.64 2.77 -5.81
C GLU A 134 -13.79 2.15 -6.93
N SER A 135 -13.55 0.82 -6.87
CA SER A 135 -12.61 0.09 -7.73
C SER A 135 -12.81 0.39 -9.22
N GLN A 136 -14.06 0.38 -9.70
CA GLN A 136 -14.34 0.62 -11.12
C GLN A 136 -13.93 2.03 -11.57
N LYS A 137 -14.18 3.05 -10.73
CA LYS A 137 -13.75 4.42 -11.02
C LYS A 137 -12.24 4.57 -10.94
N ALA A 138 -11.59 3.85 -10.01
CA ALA A 138 -10.14 3.82 -9.92
C ALA A 138 -9.51 3.24 -11.20
N VAL A 139 -10.03 2.13 -11.72
CA VAL A 139 -9.57 1.52 -12.98
C VAL A 139 -9.70 2.51 -14.14
N ILE A 140 -10.86 3.18 -14.26
CA ILE A 140 -11.09 4.21 -15.31
C ILE A 140 -10.09 5.37 -15.17
N ALA A 141 -9.80 5.80 -13.95
CA ALA A 141 -8.86 6.89 -13.70
C ALA A 141 -7.41 6.49 -14.03
N TYR A 142 -7.01 5.25 -13.70
CA TYR A 142 -5.70 4.73 -14.14
C TYR A 142 -5.62 4.58 -15.66
N ASP A 143 -6.68 4.15 -16.33
CA ASP A 143 -6.71 4.08 -17.80
C ASP A 143 -6.60 5.46 -18.44
N ARG A 144 -7.28 6.48 -17.88
CA ARG A 144 -7.14 7.87 -18.30
C ARG A 144 -5.70 8.37 -18.16
N LEU A 145 -5.05 8.05 -17.03
CA LEU A 145 -3.64 8.39 -16.81
C LEU A 145 -2.74 7.70 -17.83
N LEU A 146 -2.88 6.40 -18.04
CA LEU A 146 -2.07 5.63 -18.97
C LEU A 146 -2.29 6.03 -20.44
N LEU A 147 -3.45 6.61 -20.77
CA LEU A 147 -3.69 7.22 -22.06
C LEU A 147 -2.94 8.55 -22.22
N ALA A 148 -2.87 9.33 -21.15
CA ALA A 148 -2.18 10.64 -21.14
C ALA A 148 -0.66 10.48 -21.02
N ASP A 149 -0.20 9.55 -20.18
CA ASP A 149 1.20 9.17 -20.02
C ASP A 149 1.37 7.64 -20.06
N PRO A 150 1.64 7.07 -21.26
CA PRO A 150 1.86 5.65 -21.43
C PRO A 150 3.10 5.09 -20.69
N SER A 151 3.98 5.95 -20.18
CA SER A 151 5.20 5.56 -19.46
C SER A 151 5.02 5.38 -17.95
N PHE A 152 3.81 5.60 -17.42
CA PHE A 152 3.52 5.59 -15.99
C PHE A 152 3.33 4.14 -15.46
N ALA A 153 4.45 3.42 -15.24
CA ALA A 153 4.43 2.01 -14.85
C ALA A 153 3.65 1.75 -13.55
N GLU A 154 3.74 2.66 -12.58
CA GLU A 154 3.05 2.54 -11.28
C GLU A 154 1.52 2.56 -11.42
N ALA A 155 0.98 3.33 -12.38
CA ALA A 155 -0.45 3.33 -12.65
C ALA A 155 -0.94 1.96 -13.18
N ALA A 156 -0.18 1.35 -14.09
CA ALA A 156 -0.48 0.02 -14.59
C ALA A 156 -0.37 -1.04 -13.47
N TYR A 157 0.60 -0.91 -12.59
CA TYR A 157 0.78 -1.78 -11.43
C TYR A 157 -0.41 -1.66 -10.45
N ASP A 158 -0.75 -0.44 -10.01
CA ASP A 158 -1.84 -0.20 -9.06
C ASP A 158 -3.20 -0.66 -9.63
N LYS A 159 -3.43 -0.50 -10.95
CA LYS A 159 -4.58 -1.09 -11.63
C LYS A 159 -4.60 -2.62 -11.52
N GLY A 160 -3.44 -3.26 -11.67
CA GLY A 160 -3.28 -4.71 -11.50
C GLY A 160 -3.59 -5.17 -10.08
N VAL A 161 -3.21 -4.39 -9.06
CA VAL A 161 -3.52 -4.67 -7.64
C VAL A 161 -5.03 -4.70 -7.41
N ILE A 162 -5.80 -3.80 -8.03
CA ILE A 162 -7.27 -3.81 -7.92
C ILE A 162 -7.84 -5.13 -8.43
N PHE A 163 -7.48 -5.54 -9.63
CA PHE A 163 -7.96 -6.80 -10.22
C PHE A 163 -7.52 -8.03 -9.42
N TYR A 164 -6.30 -8.01 -8.87
CA TYR A 164 -5.82 -9.08 -7.99
C TYR A 164 -6.68 -9.25 -6.73
N LEU A 165 -7.03 -8.13 -6.08
CA LEU A 165 -7.89 -8.13 -4.90
C LEU A 165 -9.32 -8.60 -5.22
N GLU A 166 -9.81 -8.32 -6.41
CA GLU A 166 -11.09 -8.82 -6.94
C GLU A 166 -11.01 -10.28 -7.43
N LYS A 167 -9.82 -10.89 -7.37
CA LYS A 167 -9.50 -12.25 -7.86
C LYS A 167 -9.68 -12.41 -9.37
N ASP A 168 -9.75 -11.32 -10.13
CA ASP A 168 -9.69 -11.35 -11.58
C ASP A 168 -8.22 -11.43 -12.02
N TYR A 169 -7.65 -12.62 -11.86
CA TYR A 169 -6.24 -12.85 -12.13
C TYR A 169 -5.85 -12.63 -13.60
N GLN A 170 -6.78 -12.78 -14.54
CA GLN A 170 -6.50 -12.53 -15.95
C GLN A 170 -6.30 -11.05 -16.24
N GLN A 171 -7.17 -10.19 -15.72
CA GLN A 171 -7.03 -8.75 -15.87
C GLN A 171 -5.84 -8.21 -15.07
N ALA A 172 -5.58 -8.78 -13.88
CA ALA A 172 -4.38 -8.45 -13.09
C ALA A 172 -3.10 -8.76 -13.88
N ILE A 173 -2.99 -9.94 -14.50
CA ILE A 173 -1.85 -10.32 -15.36
C ILE A 173 -1.68 -9.33 -16.51
N ALA A 174 -2.76 -8.92 -17.17
CA ALA A 174 -2.69 -7.95 -18.26
C ALA A 174 -2.12 -6.60 -17.79
N ALA A 175 -2.62 -6.09 -16.65
CA ALA A 175 -2.18 -4.82 -16.09
C ALA A 175 -0.72 -4.88 -15.58
N TYR A 176 -0.33 -5.92 -14.86
CA TYR A 176 1.07 -6.12 -14.46
C TYR A 176 2.00 -6.31 -15.66
N THR A 177 1.53 -6.97 -16.73
CA THR A 177 2.31 -7.08 -17.97
C THR A 177 2.52 -5.72 -18.61
N GLN A 178 1.53 -4.83 -18.58
CA GLN A 178 1.70 -3.46 -19.03
C GLN A 178 2.76 -2.74 -18.20
N ALA A 179 2.73 -2.85 -16.86
CA ALA A 179 3.73 -2.26 -15.97
C ALA A 179 5.15 -2.79 -16.27
N ILE A 180 5.30 -4.11 -16.48
CA ILE A 180 6.58 -4.76 -16.80
C ILE A 180 7.09 -4.36 -18.20
N ASN A 181 6.20 -4.14 -19.16
CA ASN A 181 6.61 -3.65 -20.48
C ASN A 181 7.14 -2.22 -20.44
N ILE A 182 6.62 -1.39 -19.52
CA ILE A 182 7.10 -0.02 -19.27
C ILE A 182 8.43 -0.07 -18.49
N ASP A 183 8.45 -0.80 -17.37
CA ASP A 183 9.65 -1.03 -16.57
C ASP A 183 9.92 -2.52 -16.40
N PRO A 184 10.82 -3.13 -17.23
CA PRO A 184 11.15 -4.55 -17.13
C PRO A 184 11.80 -4.99 -15.82
N ASN A 185 12.24 -4.03 -14.99
CA ASN A 185 12.86 -4.26 -13.68
C ASN A 185 11.91 -4.03 -12.52
N TYR A 186 10.64 -3.80 -12.77
CA TYR A 186 9.65 -3.54 -11.72
C TYR A 186 9.40 -4.83 -10.90
N ALA A 187 10.21 -5.02 -9.87
CA ALA A 187 10.21 -6.25 -9.05
C ALA A 187 8.84 -6.59 -8.45
N TYR A 188 8.10 -5.58 -7.98
CA TYR A 188 6.76 -5.81 -7.42
C TYR A 188 5.76 -6.28 -8.48
N ALA A 189 5.77 -5.71 -9.68
CA ALA A 189 4.89 -6.12 -10.77
C ALA A 189 5.18 -7.55 -11.22
N LEU A 190 6.46 -7.93 -11.32
CA LEU A 190 6.89 -9.29 -11.58
C LEU A 190 6.42 -10.26 -10.48
N ASN A 191 6.66 -9.91 -9.21
CA ASN A 191 6.21 -10.73 -8.08
C ASN A 191 4.71 -10.95 -8.07
N ASP A 192 3.92 -9.89 -8.30
CA ASP A 192 2.47 -9.97 -8.20
C ASP A 192 1.85 -10.64 -9.42
N ARG A 193 2.45 -10.49 -10.62
CA ARG A 193 2.09 -11.29 -11.78
C ARG A 193 2.39 -12.78 -11.56
N GLY A 194 3.55 -13.09 -10.97
CA GLY A 194 3.89 -14.44 -10.52
C GLY A 194 2.89 -15.00 -9.53
N SER A 195 2.36 -14.16 -8.63
CA SER A 195 1.32 -14.56 -7.68
C SER A 195 -0.02 -14.86 -8.36
N CYS A 196 -0.37 -14.12 -9.42
CA CYS A 196 -1.52 -14.45 -10.27
C CYS A 196 -1.34 -15.79 -10.98
N TYR A 197 -0.19 -16.02 -11.61
CA TYR A 197 0.10 -17.30 -12.26
C TYR A 197 0.07 -18.47 -11.26
N ARG A 198 0.60 -18.29 -10.06
CA ARG A 198 0.52 -19.30 -8.99
C ARG A 198 -0.92 -19.57 -8.55
N ALA A 199 -1.78 -18.56 -8.49
CA ALA A 199 -3.19 -18.72 -8.17
C ALA A 199 -3.96 -19.46 -9.26
N LEU A 200 -3.51 -19.35 -10.52
CA LEU A 200 -4.00 -20.10 -11.68
C LEU A 200 -3.29 -21.45 -11.88
N GLU A 201 -2.42 -21.85 -10.94
CA GLU A 201 -1.62 -23.08 -10.97
C GLU A 201 -0.63 -23.18 -12.14
N ASP A 202 -0.34 -22.06 -12.85
CA ASP A 202 0.70 -21.98 -13.87
C ASP A 202 2.07 -21.72 -13.18
N TYR A 203 2.59 -22.78 -12.54
CA TYR A 203 3.79 -22.66 -11.71
C TYR A 203 5.03 -22.32 -12.51
N ASP A 204 5.11 -22.72 -13.78
CA ASP A 204 6.27 -22.42 -14.64
C ASP A 204 6.40 -20.92 -14.88
N LYS A 205 5.29 -20.25 -15.25
CA LYS A 205 5.29 -18.80 -15.42
C LYS A 205 5.48 -18.06 -14.08
N ALA A 206 4.88 -18.56 -13.00
CA ALA A 206 5.10 -17.99 -11.66
C ALA A 206 6.58 -18.02 -11.28
N ILE A 207 7.25 -19.17 -11.47
CA ILE A 207 8.68 -19.32 -11.18
C ILE A 207 9.52 -18.38 -12.05
N ALA A 208 9.21 -18.26 -13.34
CA ALA A 208 9.95 -17.36 -14.23
C ALA A 208 9.87 -15.90 -13.77
N ASP A 209 8.67 -15.42 -13.43
CA ASP A 209 8.46 -14.07 -12.93
C ASP A 209 9.15 -13.82 -11.58
N TYR A 210 8.99 -14.76 -10.63
CA TYR A 210 9.66 -14.64 -9.31
C TYR A 210 11.20 -14.68 -9.45
N LEU A 211 11.75 -15.52 -10.34
CA LEU A 211 13.19 -15.53 -10.60
C LEU A 211 13.67 -14.19 -11.15
N GLN A 212 12.90 -13.54 -12.01
CA GLN A 212 13.25 -12.22 -12.50
C GLN A 212 13.14 -11.17 -11.39
N ALA A 213 12.08 -11.20 -10.58
CA ALA A 213 11.92 -10.31 -9.44
C ALA A 213 13.08 -10.39 -8.43
N THR A 214 13.58 -11.61 -8.12
CA THR A 214 14.71 -11.81 -7.21
C THR A 214 16.06 -11.30 -7.75
N LYS A 215 16.15 -10.92 -9.01
CA LYS A 215 17.35 -10.27 -9.57
C LYS A 215 17.35 -8.76 -9.34
N GLN A 216 16.17 -8.19 -9.04
CA GLN A 216 15.97 -6.75 -8.87
C GLN A 216 16.01 -6.31 -7.40
N GLY A 217 16.00 -7.24 -6.46
CA GLY A 217 16.07 -6.93 -5.04
C GLY A 217 16.23 -8.16 -4.15
N ASP A 218 16.82 -7.94 -2.99
CA ASP A 218 17.13 -8.97 -1.99
C ASP A 218 16.09 -9.02 -0.85
N GLN A 219 14.81 -8.74 -1.15
CA GLN A 219 13.77 -8.83 -0.14
C GLN A 219 13.40 -10.30 0.14
N ALA A 220 13.32 -10.68 1.41
CA ALA A 220 13.05 -12.05 1.85
C ALA A 220 11.75 -12.62 1.28
N PHE A 221 10.70 -11.79 1.14
CA PHE A 221 9.42 -12.23 0.60
C PHE A 221 9.50 -12.69 -0.87
N LEU A 222 10.38 -12.11 -1.69
CA LEU A 222 10.57 -12.54 -3.08
C LEU A 222 11.09 -13.98 -3.15
N PHE A 223 12.11 -14.29 -2.33
CA PHE A 223 12.62 -15.66 -2.24
C PHE A 223 11.62 -16.62 -1.65
N ASN A 224 10.82 -16.19 -0.66
CA ASN A 224 9.75 -16.99 -0.08
C ASN A 224 8.66 -17.33 -1.11
N ASN A 225 8.24 -16.37 -1.94
CA ASN A 225 7.24 -16.60 -2.97
C ASN A 225 7.75 -17.53 -4.08
N LEU A 226 9.00 -17.35 -4.50
CA LEU A 226 9.67 -18.25 -5.43
C LEU A 226 9.74 -19.68 -4.87
N ALA A 227 10.14 -19.83 -3.61
CA ALA A 227 10.20 -21.11 -2.93
C ALA A 227 8.81 -21.79 -2.86
N SER A 228 7.78 -20.99 -2.56
CA SER A 228 6.39 -21.47 -2.53
C SER A 228 5.92 -21.98 -3.90
N ALA A 229 6.31 -21.32 -4.99
CA ALA A 229 6.01 -21.78 -6.34
C ALA A 229 6.73 -23.11 -6.66
N TYR A 230 8.02 -23.22 -6.31
CA TYR A 230 8.76 -24.47 -6.45
C TYR A 230 8.15 -25.61 -5.62
N ARG A 231 7.71 -25.35 -4.37
CA ARG A 231 7.02 -26.36 -3.57
C ARG A 231 5.75 -26.85 -4.27
N LYS A 232 4.93 -25.93 -4.76
CA LYS A 232 3.68 -26.24 -5.45
C LYS A 232 3.89 -26.97 -6.79
N SER A 233 4.99 -26.71 -7.50
CA SER A 233 5.38 -27.48 -8.70
C SER A 233 6.01 -28.85 -8.37
N GLY A 234 6.15 -29.21 -7.09
CA GLY A 234 6.74 -30.47 -6.65
C GLY A 234 8.27 -30.45 -6.50
N ASN A 235 8.95 -29.36 -6.82
CA ASN A 235 10.40 -29.25 -6.70
C ASN A 235 10.83 -28.84 -5.28
N LYS A 236 10.79 -29.84 -4.37
CA LYS A 236 11.08 -29.66 -2.94
C LYS A 236 12.52 -29.15 -2.69
N GLU A 237 13.49 -29.59 -3.48
CA GLU A 237 14.89 -29.19 -3.33
C GLU A 237 15.07 -27.68 -3.57
N GLN A 238 14.55 -27.16 -4.67
CA GLN A 238 14.61 -25.73 -4.95
C GLN A 238 13.78 -24.93 -3.93
N ALA A 239 12.65 -25.45 -3.47
CA ALA A 239 11.86 -24.81 -2.42
C ALA A 239 12.69 -24.61 -1.14
N ILE A 240 13.35 -25.66 -0.63
CA ILE A 240 14.23 -25.58 0.56
C ILE A 240 15.36 -24.57 0.34
N ARG A 241 15.98 -24.60 -0.84
CA ARG A 241 17.07 -23.68 -1.20
C ARG A 241 16.62 -22.21 -1.12
N TYR A 242 15.45 -21.89 -1.71
CA TYR A 242 15.00 -20.50 -1.77
C TYR A 242 14.36 -20.03 -0.45
N TYR A 243 13.69 -20.88 0.32
CA TYR A 243 13.31 -20.55 1.69
C TYR A 243 14.54 -20.27 2.57
N SER A 244 15.62 -21.06 2.39
CA SER A 244 16.89 -20.82 3.11
C SER A 244 17.53 -19.49 2.72
N LYS A 245 17.40 -19.06 1.44
CA LYS A 245 17.81 -17.70 1.03
C LYS A 245 16.95 -16.62 1.68
N ALA A 246 15.62 -16.78 1.73
CA ALA A 246 14.74 -15.86 2.42
C ALA A 246 15.15 -15.67 3.89
N ILE A 247 15.44 -16.76 4.59
CA ILE A 247 15.92 -16.77 5.98
C ILE A 247 17.29 -16.10 6.11
N ALA A 248 18.19 -16.29 5.15
CA ALA A 248 19.50 -15.66 5.17
C ALA A 248 19.42 -14.14 4.97
N VAL A 249 18.46 -13.66 4.17
CA VAL A 249 18.20 -12.22 3.96
C VAL A 249 17.52 -11.60 5.17
N ASP A 250 16.51 -12.27 5.71
CA ASP A 250 15.81 -11.82 6.91
C ASP A 250 15.65 -12.99 7.90
N PRO A 251 16.57 -13.11 8.87
CA PRO A 251 16.48 -14.15 9.90
C PRO A 251 15.26 -14.02 10.83
N SER A 252 14.53 -12.92 10.79
CA SER A 252 13.31 -12.69 11.57
C SER A 252 12.03 -13.05 10.82
N TYR A 253 12.12 -13.48 9.56
CA TYR A 253 10.98 -13.78 8.72
C TYR A 253 10.37 -15.15 9.04
N GLU A 254 9.51 -15.21 10.04
CA GLU A 254 8.90 -16.43 10.59
C GLU A 254 8.16 -17.28 9.54
N MET A 255 7.57 -16.64 8.52
CA MET A 255 6.87 -17.38 7.45
C MET A 255 7.81 -18.27 6.65
N ALA A 256 9.06 -17.83 6.41
CA ALA A 256 10.02 -18.64 5.65
C ALA A 256 10.43 -19.91 6.41
N TYR A 257 10.60 -19.82 7.72
CA TYR A 257 10.84 -21.01 8.57
C TYR A 257 9.65 -21.96 8.54
N ASN A 258 8.43 -21.45 8.79
CA ASN A 258 7.24 -22.28 8.74
C ASN A 258 7.07 -22.97 7.38
N ASN A 259 7.29 -22.26 6.29
CA ASN A 259 7.14 -22.79 4.95
C ASN A 259 8.21 -23.82 4.60
N ARG A 260 9.47 -23.60 5.03
CA ARG A 260 10.55 -24.59 4.86
C ARG A 260 10.30 -25.83 5.72
N GLY A 261 9.88 -25.63 6.96
CA GLY A 261 9.44 -26.72 7.85
C GLY A 261 8.34 -27.56 7.25
N THR A 262 7.39 -26.92 6.54
CA THR A 262 6.35 -27.65 5.82
C THR A 262 6.92 -28.52 4.69
N VAL A 263 7.95 -28.05 3.96
CA VAL A 263 8.61 -28.86 2.93
C VAL A 263 9.35 -30.04 3.53
N TYR A 264 10.03 -29.84 4.67
CA TYR A 264 10.67 -30.94 5.41
C TYR A 264 9.63 -31.95 5.90
N PHE A 265 8.50 -31.49 6.43
CA PHE A 265 7.38 -32.36 6.83
C PHE A 265 6.85 -33.22 5.66
N GLU A 266 6.61 -32.58 4.49
CA GLU A 266 6.20 -33.28 3.25
C GLU A 266 7.28 -34.24 2.69
N SER A 267 8.50 -34.10 3.19
CA SER A 267 9.64 -34.96 2.84
C SER A 267 9.96 -35.97 3.95
N GLU A 268 9.09 -36.06 4.97
CA GLU A 268 9.22 -36.96 6.14
C GLU A 268 10.47 -36.68 7.00
N ASP A 269 11.16 -35.54 6.79
CA ASP A 269 12.25 -35.08 7.66
C ASP A 269 11.65 -34.32 8.85
N TYR A 270 11.11 -35.07 9.80
CA TYR A 270 10.37 -34.51 10.93
C TYR A 270 11.29 -33.72 11.90
N ASP A 271 12.54 -34.08 12.00
CA ASP A 271 13.49 -33.38 12.87
C ASP A 271 13.80 -31.99 12.33
N ALA A 272 14.07 -31.86 11.02
CA ALA A 272 14.25 -30.57 10.38
C ALA A 272 12.96 -29.73 10.42
N ALA A 273 11.81 -30.37 10.23
CA ALA A 273 10.49 -29.70 10.33
C ALA A 273 10.28 -29.12 11.73
N LEU A 274 10.50 -29.90 12.79
CA LEU A 274 10.37 -29.42 14.18
C LEU A 274 11.29 -28.26 14.50
N LYS A 275 12.54 -28.30 14.02
CA LYS A 275 13.50 -27.21 14.19
C LYS A 275 12.98 -25.91 13.57
N ASP A 276 12.46 -25.97 12.36
CA ASP A 276 11.95 -24.82 11.63
C ASP A 276 10.63 -24.31 12.24
N PHE A 277 9.67 -25.17 12.57
CA PHE A 277 8.46 -24.74 13.23
C PHE A 277 8.72 -24.13 14.60
N LYS A 278 9.68 -24.67 15.36
CA LYS A 278 10.14 -24.06 16.62
C LYS A 278 10.69 -22.67 16.39
N ALA A 279 11.58 -22.50 15.41
CA ALA A 279 12.15 -21.19 15.08
C ALA A 279 11.05 -20.17 14.70
N ALA A 280 10.06 -20.59 13.90
CA ALA A 280 8.91 -19.73 13.54
C ALA A 280 8.12 -19.31 14.77
N ILE A 281 7.88 -20.22 15.73
CA ILE A 281 7.15 -19.94 16.98
C ILE A 281 7.98 -19.08 17.94
N ASP A 282 9.28 -19.30 18.02
CA ASP A 282 10.19 -18.48 18.84
C ASP A 282 10.21 -17.02 18.35
N LEU A 283 10.13 -16.80 17.03
CA LEU A 283 10.04 -15.47 16.40
C LEU A 283 8.63 -14.84 16.58
N ASN A 284 7.59 -15.65 16.47
CA ASN A 284 6.21 -15.19 16.60
C ASN A 284 5.38 -16.25 17.38
N SER A 285 5.30 -16.09 18.69
CA SER A 285 4.57 -17.01 19.59
C SER A 285 3.06 -17.10 19.30
N ASN A 286 2.51 -16.16 18.53
CA ASN A 286 1.10 -16.14 18.12
C ASN A 286 0.89 -16.69 16.70
N TYR A 287 1.88 -17.35 16.12
CA TYR A 287 1.77 -17.92 14.78
C TYR A 287 1.01 -19.24 14.79
N ALA A 288 -0.32 -19.17 14.77
CA ALA A 288 -1.21 -20.32 14.90
C ALA A 288 -0.91 -21.43 13.87
N MET A 289 -0.51 -21.07 12.64
CA MET A 289 -0.20 -22.07 11.61
C MET A 289 1.05 -22.88 11.97
N ALA A 290 2.10 -22.27 12.49
CA ALA A 290 3.32 -22.97 12.91
C ALA A 290 3.04 -23.88 14.11
N LEU A 291 2.17 -23.44 15.04
CA LEU A 291 1.71 -24.29 16.15
C LEU A 291 0.97 -25.53 15.63
N CYS A 292 0.03 -25.36 14.70
CA CYS A 292 -0.68 -26.49 14.09
C CYS A 292 0.27 -27.45 13.36
N ASN A 293 1.25 -26.90 12.63
CA ASN A 293 2.21 -27.72 11.90
C ASN A 293 3.15 -28.48 12.84
N ARG A 294 3.62 -27.86 13.93
CA ARG A 294 4.41 -28.54 14.95
C ARG A 294 3.62 -29.62 15.66
N ALA A 295 2.36 -29.33 15.99
CA ALA A 295 1.47 -30.30 16.60
C ALA A 295 1.23 -31.52 15.69
N ALA A 296 1.17 -31.33 14.36
CA ALA A 296 1.07 -32.46 13.42
C ALA A 296 2.30 -33.37 13.48
N VAL A 297 3.51 -32.80 13.59
CA VAL A 297 4.73 -33.63 13.78
C VAL A 297 4.70 -34.35 15.14
N TYR A 298 4.37 -33.66 16.23
CA TYR A 298 4.26 -34.25 17.55
C TYR A 298 3.23 -35.41 17.58
N HIS A 299 2.12 -35.22 16.86
CA HIS A 299 1.10 -36.30 16.75
C HIS A 299 1.67 -37.53 16.05
N LEU A 300 2.41 -37.37 14.93
CA LEU A 300 3.07 -38.49 14.23
C LEU A 300 4.15 -39.19 15.08
N GLN A 301 4.78 -38.44 15.98
CA GLN A 301 5.75 -38.97 16.95
C GLN A 301 5.09 -39.50 18.25
N GLU A 302 3.77 -39.61 18.30
CA GLU A 302 2.99 -40.03 19.46
C GLU A 302 3.17 -39.13 20.71
N HIS A 303 3.73 -37.92 20.51
CA HIS A 303 3.88 -36.94 21.58
C HIS A 303 2.58 -36.11 21.73
N TYR A 304 1.50 -36.78 22.07
CA TYR A 304 0.14 -36.21 22.08
C TYR A 304 -0.04 -35.04 23.07
N THR A 305 0.67 -35.06 24.20
CA THR A 305 0.59 -33.97 25.18
C THR A 305 1.18 -32.66 24.63
N GLY A 306 2.28 -32.74 23.89
CA GLY A 306 2.88 -31.60 23.20
C GLY A 306 2.00 -31.08 22.07
N ALA A 307 1.44 -32.03 21.27
CA ALA A 307 0.48 -31.69 20.22
C ALA A 307 -0.75 -30.97 20.77
N LEU A 308 -1.30 -31.45 21.88
CA LEU A 308 -2.46 -30.85 22.52
C LEU A 308 -2.17 -29.41 23.00
N ALA A 309 -1.01 -29.17 23.61
CA ALA A 309 -0.63 -27.87 24.09
C ALA A 309 -0.56 -26.83 22.94
N ASP A 310 0.07 -27.19 21.84
CA ASP A 310 0.15 -26.34 20.65
C ASP A 310 -1.24 -26.07 20.04
N LEU A 311 -2.06 -27.09 19.89
CA LEU A 311 -3.41 -26.94 19.33
C LEU A 311 -4.36 -26.17 20.24
N GLN A 312 -4.21 -26.27 21.57
CA GLN A 312 -4.95 -25.42 22.51
C GLN A 312 -4.62 -23.95 22.31
N LEU A 313 -3.34 -23.65 22.15
CA LEU A 313 -2.90 -22.27 21.87
C LEU A 313 -3.36 -21.81 20.48
N ALA A 314 -3.23 -22.63 19.45
CA ALA A 314 -3.69 -22.31 18.10
C ALA A 314 -5.21 -22.00 18.06
N VAL A 315 -6.02 -22.81 18.73
CA VAL A 315 -7.49 -22.57 18.83
C VAL A 315 -7.80 -21.35 19.70
N LYS A 316 -7.01 -21.06 20.74
CA LYS A 316 -7.16 -19.84 21.52
C LYS A 316 -6.90 -18.58 20.67
N LEU A 317 -5.89 -18.62 19.80
CA LEU A 317 -5.54 -17.53 18.88
C LEU A 317 -6.55 -17.39 17.74
N GLN A 318 -7.05 -18.51 17.24
CA GLN A 318 -7.98 -18.58 16.12
C GLN A 318 -9.17 -19.50 16.45
N PRO A 319 -10.18 -19.04 17.19
CA PRO A 319 -11.28 -19.88 17.68
C PRO A 319 -12.16 -20.51 16.59
N ASN A 320 -12.09 -19.99 15.38
CA ASN A 320 -12.84 -20.46 14.21
C ASN A 320 -11.96 -21.19 13.18
N ASN A 321 -10.76 -21.62 13.56
CA ASN A 321 -9.91 -22.45 12.72
C ASN A 321 -10.38 -23.90 12.78
N ALA A 322 -11.22 -24.29 11.81
CA ALA A 322 -11.83 -25.63 11.75
C ALA A 322 -10.77 -26.75 11.70
N THR A 323 -9.64 -26.54 10.99
CA THR A 323 -8.55 -27.53 10.91
C THR A 323 -7.85 -27.70 12.27
N ALA A 324 -7.60 -26.60 12.99
CA ALA A 324 -6.99 -26.68 14.33
C ALA A 324 -7.92 -27.41 15.32
N LEU A 325 -9.24 -27.16 15.25
CA LEU A 325 -10.24 -27.85 16.04
C LEU A 325 -10.26 -29.34 15.70
N LEU A 326 -10.33 -29.71 14.42
CA LEU A 326 -10.29 -31.12 14.00
C LEU A 326 -9.05 -31.82 14.56
N ASN A 327 -7.88 -31.27 14.37
CA ASN A 327 -6.61 -31.85 14.82
C ASN A 327 -6.55 -31.94 16.37
N ARG A 328 -7.13 -30.95 17.09
CA ARG A 328 -7.22 -30.99 18.55
C ARG A 328 -8.15 -32.12 19.02
N GLY A 329 -9.28 -32.30 18.37
CA GLY A 329 -10.20 -33.42 18.63
C GLY A 329 -9.50 -34.77 18.45
N ILE A 330 -8.82 -34.99 17.32
CA ILE A 330 -8.03 -36.22 17.06
C ILE A 330 -6.97 -36.43 18.16
N THR A 331 -6.28 -35.37 18.58
CA THR A 331 -5.25 -35.47 19.63
C THR A 331 -5.86 -35.75 21.00
N ARG A 332 -7.05 -35.21 21.32
CA ARG A 332 -7.79 -35.47 22.54
C ARG A 332 -8.27 -36.92 22.62
N GLU A 333 -8.77 -37.48 21.51
CA GLU A 333 -9.14 -38.87 21.41
C GLU A 333 -7.97 -39.82 21.77
N MET A 334 -6.78 -39.55 21.22
CA MET A 334 -5.56 -40.30 21.57
C MET A 334 -5.22 -40.23 23.07
N LEU A 335 -5.59 -39.14 23.73
CA LEU A 335 -5.42 -38.92 25.16
C LEU A 335 -6.62 -39.38 26.00
N ARG A 336 -7.62 -40.03 25.38
CA ARG A 336 -8.84 -40.51 26.01
C ARG A 336 -9.81 -39.43 26.53
N ASP A 337 -9.65 -38.19 26.05
CA ASP A 337 -10.61 -37.09 26.27
C ASP A 337 -11.67 -37.11 25.15
N VAL A 338 -12.56 -38.13 25.21
CA VAL A 338 -13.58 -38.34 24.16
C VAL A 338 -14.59 -37.20 24.14
N ASP A 339 -15.04 -36.72 25.29
CA ASP A 339 -16.02 -35.62 25.36
C ASP A 339 -15.47 -34.33 24.74
N GLY A 340 -14.21 -34.00 25.03
CA GLY A 340 -13.55 -32.85 24.43
C GLY A 340 -13.29 -33.01 22.93
N ALA A 341 -13.01 -34.24 22.48
CA ALA A 341 -12.86 -34.57 21.07
C ALA A 341 -14.15 -34.34 20.29
N CYS A 342 -15.27 -34.87 20.82
CA CYS A 342 -16.59 -34.71 20.21
C CYS A 342 -17.01 -33.22 20.07
N GLN A 343 -16.76 -32.43 21.09
CA GLN A 343 -17.03 -30.97 21.04
C GLN A 343 -16.21 -30.28 19.95
N ASP A 344 -14.94 -30.65 19.81
CA ASP A 344 -14.06 -30.04 18.79
C ASP A 344 -14.47 -30.45 17.37
N TRP A 345 -14.83 -31.71 17.15
CA TRP A 345 -15.27 -32.21 15.85
C TRP A 345 -16.61 -31.63 15.43
N GLN A 346 -17.58 -31.55 16.36
CA GLN A 346 -18.84 -30.86 16.08
C GLN A 346 -18.61 -29.39 15.67
N LYS A 347 -17.79 -28.71 16.44
CA LYS A 347 -17.47 -27.30 16.12
C LYS A 347 -16.73 -27.14 14.79
N ALA A 348 -15.83 -28.05 14.43
CA ALA A 348 -15.16 -28.06 13.13
C ALA A 348 -16.17 -28.25 11.99
N TYR A 349 -17.15 -29.11 12.17
CA TYR A 349 -18.25 -29.33 11.23
C TYR A 349 -19.13 -28.09 11.09
N ASP A 350 -19.53 -27.47 12.19
CA ASP A 350 -20.34 -26.24 12.21
C ASP A 350 -19.64 -25.09 11.47
N LEU A 351 -18.32 -25.13 11.39
CA LEU A 351 -17.48 -24.19 10.63
C LEU A 351 -17.28 -24.60 9.15
N GLY A 352 -17.98 -25.64 8.69
CA GLY A 352 -17.98 -26.09 7.29
C GLY A 352 -16.91 -27.14 6.94
N LEU A 353 -16.27 -27.78 7.94
CA LEU A 353 -15.29 -28.83 7.67
C LEU A 353 -15.94 -30.21 7.78
N GLU A 354 -16.33 -30.79 6.64
CA GLU A 354 -17.04 -32.09 6.54
C GLU A 354 -16.35 -33.24 7.32
N LYS A 355 -15.03 -33.28 7.34
CA LYS A 355 -14.27 -34.22 8.14
C LYS A 355 -14.62 -34.19 9.62
N GLY A 356 -15.02 -33.05 10.16
CA GLY A 356 -15.49 -32.94 11.54
C GLY A 356 -16.70 -33.84 11.81
N ASN A 357 -17.64 -33.87 10.87
CA ASN A 357 -18.83 -34.70 10.96
C ASN A 357 -18.49 -36.19 10.88
N GLU A 358 -17.59 -36.61 9.99
CA GLU A 358 -17.15 -38.00 9.87
C GLU A 358 -16.57 -38.50 11.19
N TYR A 359 -15.71 -37.71 11.84
CA TYR A 359 -15.14 -38.10 13.14
C TYR A 359 -16.20 -38.11 14.24
N TYR A 360 -17.12 -37.13 14.24
CA TYR A 360 -18.19 -37.03 15.23
C TYR A 360 -19.13 -38.25 15.19
N ILE A 361 -19.67 -38.61 14.02
CA ILE A 361 -20.57 -39.74 13.85
C ILE A 361 -19.89 -41.07 14.24
N ASN A 362 -18.63 -41.26 13.87
CA ASN A 362 -17.93 -42.52 14.10
C ASN A 362 -17.53 -42.74 15.56
N ASN A 363 -17.40 -41.69 16.38
CA ASN A 363 -16.80 -41.79 17.70
C ASN A 363 -17.67 -41.20 18.83
N CYS A 364 -18.76 -40.49 18.52
CA CYS A 364 -19.56 -39.76 19.52
C CYS A 364 -21.04 -40.15 19.54
N GLU A 365 -21.54 -40.77 18.46
CA GLU A 365 -22.87 -41.39 18.38
C GLU A 365 -22.76 -42.92 18.56
#